data_d803ee2fc0b97283e96ee96001cbfe7e
#
_entry.id   d803ee2fc0b97283e96ee96001cbfe7e
#
_cell.length_a   1.000
_cell.length_b   1.000
_cell.length_c   1.000
_cell.angle_alpha   90.00
_cell.angle_beta   90.00
_cell.angle_gamma   90.00
#
_symmetry.space_group_name_H-M   'P 1'
#
loop_
_entity.id
_entity.type
_entity.pdbx_description
1 polymer ?
#
loop_
_entity_poly.entity_id
_entity_poly.type
_entity_poly.pdbx_seq_one_letter_code
_entity_poly.pdbx_strand_id
1 'polypeptide(L)'
;MHNQELRVRVGYQEDFPPFVGSGLAGPQGLAVDILTAGFEKLGIDAEWVHLSLAGQIPALRNGDVDMLACLGVTAERQNEVVFGEPIIQTGGALFTLQEQLAEPTRIVTPSAGPLVAATQAAYPTCSVVEADNYPHALSLVIAGRADAAALNFHVGSRLAEREFPGRFAVPDTTFQTVYLAPAWAPSHDAAVRTAITDALVATEGAIPLEP
;
A
#
# COMPACT_ATOMS: atom_id res chain seq x y z
N MET A 1 7.15 -39.84 4.36
CA MET A 1 7.79 -38.62 3.84
C MET A 1 7.08 -37.45 4.54
N HIS A 2 7.74 -36.76 5.44
CA HIS A 2 7.19 -35.51 6.03
C HIS A 2 7.21 -34.49 4.91
N ASN A 3 6.05 -34.14 4.41
CA ASN A 3 5.87 -32.94 3.61
C ASN A 3 6.20 -31.78 4.57
N GLN A 4 7.37 -31.17 4.47
CA GLN A 4 7.63 -29.92 5.18
C GLN A 4 6.67 -28.91 4.53
N GLU A 5 5.64 -28.51 5.28
CA GLU A 5 4.79 -27.38 4.89
C GLU A 5 5.71 -26.19 4.68
N LEU A 6 5.69 -25.61 3.50
CA LEU A 6 6.49 -24.44 3.21
C LEU A 6 5.90 -23.27 4.02
N ARG A 7 6.70 -22.75 4.95
CA ARG A 7 6.31 -21.60 5.77
C ARG A 7 6.87 -20.32 5.18
N VAL A 8 6.05 -19.28 5.05
CA VAL A 8 6.42 -17.97 4.49
C VAL A 8 6.00 -16.86 5.46
N ARG A 9 6.96 -16.00 5.84
CA ARG A 9 6.68 -14.81 6.65
C ARG A 9 6.28 -13.67 5.73
N VAL A 10 5.05 -13.19 5.90
CA VAL A 10 4.43 -12.16 5.04
C VAL A 10 4.34 -10.86 5.81
N GLY A 11 5.14 -9.86 5.43
CA GLY A 11 5.09 -8.53 6.00
C GLY A 11 3.87 -7.74 5.48
N TYR A 12 3.17 -7.04 6.37
CA TYR A 12 2.02 -6.21 6.01
C TYR A 12 1.99 -4.89 6.79
N GLN A 13 1.37 -3.88 6.22
CA GLN A 13 1.15 -2.58 6.81
C GLN A 13 -0.26 -2.49 7.41
N GLU A 14 -0.39 -2.13 8.69
CA GLU A 14 -1.66 -2.12 9.40
C GLU A 14 -2.63 -1.03 8.92
N ASP A 15 -2.13 0.16 8.62
CA ASP A 15 -2.92 1.33 8.27
C ASP A 15 -3.09 1.52 6.75
N PHE A 16 -3.42 0.43 6.06
CA PHE A 16 -3.57 0.41 4.60
C PHE A 16 -4.91 -0.20 4.13
N PRO A 17 -6.05 0.16 4.76
CA PRO A 17 -7.37 -0.34 4.33
C PRO A 17 -7.78 0.27 2.98
N PRO A 18 -8.55 -0.42 2.13
CA PRO A 18 -9.15 -1.74 2.32
C PRO A 18 -8.23 -2.91 1.91
N PHE A 19 -6.96 -2.63 1.56
CA PHE A 19 -6.06 -3.63 1.00
C PHE A 19 -5.49 -4.56 2.05
N VAL A 20 -5.04 -3.96 3.15
CA VAL A 20 -4.47 -4.67 4.29
C VAL A 20 -4.72 -3.87 5.57
N GLY A 21 -5.06 -4.56 6.64
CA GLY A 21 -5.28 -3.97 7.96
C GLY A 21 -5.36 -5.04 9.03
N SER A 22 -5.41 -4.65 10.29
CA SER A 22 -5.57 -5.58 11.42
C SER A 22 -7.04 -5.85 11.70
N GLY A 23 -7.37 -7.12 11.86
CA GLY A 23 -8.67 -7.59 12.33
C GLY A 23 -8.56 -8.33 13.66
N LEU A 24 -9.70 -8.75 14.23
CA LEU A 24 -9.74 -9.47 15.49
C LEU A 24 -9.02 -10.83 15.46
N ALA A 25 -8.98 -11.48 14.29
CA ALA A 25 -8.40 -12.80 14.08
C ALA A 25 -7.05 -12.76 13.35
N GLY A 26 -6.50 -11.58 13.06
CA GLY A 26 -5.27 -11.40 12.28
C GLY A 26 -5.44 -10.37 11.16
N PRO A 27 -4.52 -10.32 10.19
CA PRO A 27 -4.63 -9.40 9.07
C PRO A 27 -5.86 -9.69 8.22
N GLN A 28 -6.43 -8.65 7.64
CA GLN A 28 -7.62 -8.71 6.79
C GLN A 28 -7.51 -7.69 5.65
N GLY A 29 -8.27 -7.91 4.59
CA GLY A 29 -8.37 -7.01 3.45
C GLY A 29 -8.09 -7.68 2.12
N LEU A 30 -8.32 -6.96 1.03
CA LEU A 30 -8.30 -7.52 -0.32
C LEU A 30 -7.00 -8.23 -0.67
N ALA A 31 -5.85 -7.64 -0.34
CA ALA A 31 -4.55 -8.28 -0.60
C ALA A 31 -4.34 -9.54 0.26
N VAL A 32 -4.85 -9.54 1.50
CA VAL A 32 -4.79 -10.71 2.38
C VAL A 32 -5.62 -11.86 1.81
N ASP A 33 -6.83 -11.57 1.35
CA ASP A 33 -7.73 -12.58 0.78
C ASP A 33 -7.13 -13.21 -0.49
N ILE A 34 -6.58 -12.39 -1.39
CA ILE A 34 -5.92 -12.84 -2.62
C ILE A 34 -4.72 -13.73 -2.29
N LEU A 35 -3.83 -13.30 -1.39
CA LEU A 35 -2.64 -14.04 -1.01
C LEU A 35 -3.00 -15.35 -0.29
N THR A 36 -3.95 -15.31 0.63
CA THR A 36 -4.40 -16.51 1.37
C THR A 36 -4.95 -17.56 0.42
N ALA A 37 -5.77 -17.18 -0.55
CA ALA A 37 -6.27 -18.11 -1.56
C ALA A 37 -5.15 -18.73 -2.43
N GLY A 38 -4.10 -17.96 -2.73
CA GLY A 38 -2.91 -18.48 -3.42
C GLY A 38 -2.10 -19.45 -2.55
N PHE A 39 -1.90 -19.11 -1.28
CA PHE A 39 -1.16 -19.97 -0.33
C PHE A 39 -1.87 -21.29 -0.05
N GLU A 40 -3.19 -21.27 0.10
CA GLU A 40 -3.99 -22.49 0.29
C GLU A 40 -3.83 -23.47 -0.88
N LYS A 41 -3.82 -22.96 -2.14
CA LYS A 41 -3.59 -23.80 -3.33
C LYS A 41 -2.22 -24.48 -3.34
N LEU A 42 -1.22 -23.84 -2.75
CA LEU A 42 0.16 -24.33 -2.69
C LEU A 42 0.48 -25.10 -1.42
N GLY A 43 -0.43 -25.16 -0.43
CA GLY A 43 -0.16 -25.74 0.88
C GLY A 43 0.90 -24.96 1.66
N ILE A 44 0.93 -23.63 1.51
CA ILE A 44 1.86 -22.74 2.21
C ILE A 44 1.22 -22.30 3.54
N ASP A 45 1.98 -22.43 4.65
CA ASP A 45 1.66 -21.83 5.95
C ASP A 45 2.20 -20.41 6.00
N ALA A 46 1.31 -19.42 6.10
CA ALA A 46 1.66 -18.01 6.11
C ALA A 46 1.71 -17.45 7.54
N GLU A 47 2.87 -16.95 7.95
CA GLU A 47 3.03 -16.16 9.17
C GLU A 47 2.98 -14.67 8.83
N TRP A 48 1.95 -13.97 9.31
CA TRP A 48 1.77 -12.55 9.05
C TRP A 48 2.51 -11.68 10.07
N VAL A 49 3.34 -10.75 9.58
CA VAL A 49 4.19 -9.88 10.40
C VAL A 49 3.80 -8.42 10.16
N HIS A 50 3.35 -7.74 11.22
CA HIS A 50 3.02 -6.31 11.15
C HIS A 50 4.28 -5.46 11.01
N LEU A 51 4.25 -4.50 10.09
CA LEU A 51 5.35 -3.58 9.78
C LEU A 51 4.82 -2.15 9.63
N SER A 52 5.61 -1.17 10.02
CA SER A 52 5.36 0.23 9.67
C SER A 52 5.59 0.47 8.17
N LEU A 53 5.01 1.52 7.61
CA LEU A 53 5.20 1.91 6.20
C LEU A 53 6.70 1.99 5.84
N ALA A 54 7.50 2.69 6.64
CA ALA A 54 8.95 2.84 6.41
C ALA A 54 9.75 1.56 6.72
N GLY A 55 9.21 0.65 7.53
CA GLY A 55 9.87 -0.58 7.95
C GLY A 55 9.79 -1.73 6.94
N GLN A 56 8.93 -1.67 5.94
CA GLN A 56 8.66 -2.78 5.03
C GLN A 56 9.90 -3.24 4.24
N ILE A 57 10.53 -2.35 3.48
CA ILE A 57 11.72 -2.69 2.67
C ILE A 57 12.92 -3.07 3.54
N PRO A 58 13.22 -2.34 4.64
CA PRO A 58 14.24 -2.78 5.59
C PRO A 58 14.02 -4.18 6.16
N ALA A 59 12.79 -4.52 6.60
CA ALA A 59 12.48 -5.84 7.13
C ALA A 59 12.70 -6.95 6.09
N LEU A 60 12.28 -6.71 4.84
CA LEU A 60 12.52 -7.64 3.74
C LEU A 60 14.02 -7.82 3.45
N ARG A 61 14.78 -6.74 3.44
CA ARG A 61 16.23 -6.76 3.20
C ARG A 61 17.02 -7.47 4.31
N ASN A 62 16.57 -7.30 5.55
CA ASN A 62 17.18 -7.95 6.71
C ASN A 62 16.82 -9.43 6.85
N GLY A 63 15.80 -9.90 6.11
CA GLY A 63 15.28 -11.26 6.24
C GLY A 63 14.37 -11.43 7.46
N ASP A 64 13.79 -10.35 8.00
CA ASP A 64 12.79 -10.42 9.06
C ASP A 64 11.47 -10.97 8.52
N VAL A 65 11.20 -10.73 7.24
CA VAL A 65 10.09 -11.32 6.45
C VAL A 65 10.61 -11.86 5.12
N ASP A 66 9.90 -12.81 4.53
CA ASP A 66 10.26 -13.45 3.26
C ASP A 66 9.64 -12.74 2.07
N MET A 67 8.48 -12.11 2.28
CA MET A 67 7.80 -11.28 1.29
C MET A 67 6.99 -10.16 1.94
N LEU A 68 6.61 -9.18 1.13
CA LEU A 68 5.62 -8.17 1.47
C LEU A 68 4.31 -8.47 0.77
N ALA A 69 3.21 -8.34 1.49
CA ALA A 69 1.87 -8.65 0.98
C ALA A 69 1.46 -7.75 -0.18
N CYS A 70 1.72 -6.45 -0.03
CA CYS A 70 1.16 -5.44 -0.91
C CYS A 70 2.02 -4.18 -0.84
N LEU A 71 2.81 -3.94 -1.87
CA LEU A 71 3.72 -2.80 -1.96
C LEU A 71 3.46 -2.02 -3.25
N GLY A 72 3.41 -0.69 -3.16
CA GLY A 72 3.29 0.18 -4.34
C GLY A 72 4.48 0.02 -5.28
N VAL A 73 4.21 -0.30 -6.53
CA VAL A 73 5.24 -0.50 -7.56
C VAL A 73 5.78 0.87 -8.00
N THR A 74 7.08 1.07 -7.86
CA THR A 74 7.80 2.25 -8.38
C THR A 74 9.13 1.83 -9.00
N ALA A 75 9.64 2.64 -9.93
CA ALA A 75 10.95 2.40 -10.54
C ALA A 75 12.09 2.40 -9.50
N GLU A 76 11.99 3.24 -8.47
CA GLU A 76 12.96 3.30 -7.38
C GLU A 76 12.98 1.98 -6.60
N ARG A 77 11.81 1.49 -6.18
CA ARG A 77 11.68 0.24 -5.41
C ARG A 77 12.09 -1.00 -6.21
N GLN A 78 11.93 -1.00 -7.54
CA GLN A 78 12.39 -2.08 -8.40
C GLN A 78 13.91 -2.30 -8.35
N ASN A 79 14.68 -1.31 -7.89
CA ASN A 79 16.11 -1.48 -7.64
C ASN A 79 16.42 -2.17 -6.30
N GLU A 80 15.44 -2.25 -5.39
CA GLU A 80 15.62 -2.77 -4.05
C GLU A 80 14.93 -4.10 -3.81
N VAL A 81 13.80 -4.33 -4.50
CA VAL A 81 12.96 -5.53 -4.33
C VAL A 81 12.57 -6.11 -5.68
N VAL A 82 12.19 -7.38 -5.69
CA VAL A 82 11.61 -8.06 -6.86
C VAL A 82 10.10 -8.08 -6.67
N PHE A 83 9.37 -7.44 -7.56
CA PHE A 83 7.91 -7.49 -7.57
C PHE A 83 7.37 -8.73 -8.27
N GLY A 84 6.25 -9.25 -7.77
CA GLY A 84 5.37 -10.14 -8.52
C GLY A 84 4.45 -9.36 -9.46
N GLU A 85 3.53 -10.08 -10.08
CA GLU A 85 2.47 -9.44 -10.86
C GLU A 85 1.60 -8.57 -9.95
N PRO A 86 1.18 -7.39 -10.42
CA PRO A 86 0.25 -6.55 -9.69
C PRO A 86 -1.07 -7.28 -9.39
N ILE A 87 -1.50 -7.22 -8.15
CA ILE A 87 -2.77 -7.82 -7.69
C ILE A 87 -3.88 -6.77 -7.53
N ILE A 88 -3.53 -5.48 -7.42
CA ILE A 88 -4.47 -4.38 -7.25
C ILE A 88 -4.00 -3.20 -8.11
N GLN A 89 -4.95 -2.56 -8.79
CA GLN A 89 -4.77 -1.26 -9.44
C GLN A 89 -5.61 -0.22 -8.69
N THR A 90 -4.99 0.89 -8.34
CA THR A 90 -5.60 2.02 -7.61
C THR A 90 -4.99 3.34 -8.08
N GLY A 91 -5.18 4.43 -7.35
CA GLY A 91 -4.64 5.73 -7.75
C GLY A 91 -4.22 6.61 -6.59
N GLY A 92 -3.40 7.61 -6.87
CA GLY A 92 -3.12 8.73 -5.98
C GLY A 92 -4.17 9.82 -6.16
N ALA A 93 -4.76 10.31 -5.07
CA ALA A 93 -5.79 11.35 -5.07
C ALA A 93 -5.48 12.45 -4.05
N LEU A 94 -6.08 13.62 -4.26
CA LEU A 94 -5.90 14.78 -3.40
C LEU A 94 -7.10 14.96 -2.47
N PHE A 95 -6.86 14.87 -1.18
CA PHE A 95 -7.86 15.03 -0.12
C PHE A 95 -7.79 16.42 0.45
N THR A 96 -8.86 17.21 0.29
CA THR A 96 -9.04 18.57 0.83
C THR A 96 -10.16 18.58 1.85
N LEU A 97 -10.21 19.61 2.69
CA LEU A 97 -11.39 19.80 3.54
C LEU A 97 -12.60 20.17 2.68
N GLN A 98 -13.80 19.75 3.10
CA GLN A 98 -15.05 20.04 2.36
C GLN A 98 -15.31 21.52 2.13
N GLU A 99 -14.89 22.38 3.07
CA GLU A 99 -15.10 23.82 3.00
C GLU A 99 -13.97 24.57 2.28
N GLN A 100 -12.97 23.85 1.76
CA GLN A 100 -11.84 24.49 1.11
C GLN A 100 -12.21 24.93 -0.31
N LEU A 101 -12.18 26.24 -0.56
CA LEU A 101 -12.46 26.84 -1.86
C LEU A 101 -11.20 27.21 -2.64
N ALA A 102 -10.06 27.34 -1.96
CA ALA A 102 -8.79 27.74 -2.57
C ALA A 102 -8.00 26.53 -3.06
N GLU A 103 -7.29 26.71 -4.18
CA GLU A 103 -6.33 25.74 -4.67
C GLU A 103 -5.22 25.51 -3.63
N PRO A 104 -4.80 24.26 -3.40
CA PRO A 104 -3.76 23.97 -2.44
C PRO A 104 -2.40 24.50 -2.89
N THR A 105 -1.65 25.03 -1.96
CA THR A 105 -0.26 25.49 -2.16
C THR A 105 0.74 24.60 -1.42
N ARG A 106 0.26 23.89 -0.40
CA ARG A 106 1.05 22.97 0.41
C ARG A 106 0.35 21.62 0.53
N ILE A 107 0.96 20.60 -0.04
CA ILE A 107 0.42 19.24 -0.07
C ILE A 107 1.27 18.35 0.82
N VAL A 108 0.63 17.56 1.69
CA VAL A 108 1.31 16.56 2.52
C VAL A 108 1.10 15.16 1.96
N THR A 109 2.12 14.31 2.03
CA THR A 109 2.05 12.88 1.63
C THR A 109 2.94 12.03 2.53
N PRO A 110 2.65 10.73 2.71
CA PRO A 110 3.53 9.84 3.46
C PRO A 110 4.92 9.70 2.79
N SER A 111 5.99 9.87 3.58
CA SER A 111 7.39 9.96 3.11
C SER A 111 7.90 8.69 2.43
N ALA A 112 7.49 7.51 2.93
CA ALA A 112 7.96 6.22 2.40
C ALA A 112 7.12 5.67 1.24
N GLY A 113 6.14 6.46 0.75
CA GLY A 113 5.18 6.03 -0.28
C GLY A 113 5.62 6.39 -1.71
N PRO A 114 4.96 5.84 -2.73
CA PRO A 114 5.20 6.16 -4.12
C PRO A 114 4.71 7.56 -4.52
N LEU A 115 3.96 8.23 -3.66
CA LEU A 115 3.25 9.46 -4.01
C LEU A 115 4.08 10.73 -3.86
N VAL A 116 5.25 10.70 -3.20
CA VAL A 116 6.10 11.91 -3.05
C VAL A 116 6.49 12.47 -4.42
N ALA A 117 7.16 11.67 -5.23
CA ALA A 117 7.60 12.08 -6.57
C ALA A 117 6.40 12.34 -7.51
N ALA A 118 5.35 11.52 -7.44
CA ALA A 118 4.15 11.71 -8.24
C ALA A 118 3.41 13.01 -7.91
N THR A 119 3.33 13.38 -6.62
CA THR A 119 2.73 14.65 -6.18
C THR A 119 3.55 15.84 -6.65
N GLN A 120 4.88 15.78 -6.53
CA GLN A 120 5.76 16.83 -7.03
C GLN A 120 5.62 17.05 -8.54
N ALA A 121 5.48 15.96 -9.30
CA ALA A 121 5.29 16.02 -10.75
C ALA A 121 3.91 16.56 -11.14
N ALA A 122 2.85 16.14 -10.45
CA ALA A 122 1.47 16.57 -10.73
C ALA A 122 1.19 18.02 -10.28
N TYR A 123 1.83 18.46 -9.20
CA TYR A 123 1.62 19.79 -8.59
C TYR A 123 2.96 20.55 -8.43
N PRO A 124 3.62 20.92 -9.51
CA PRO A 124 4.98 21.48 -9.47
C PRO A 124 5.08 22.86 -8.81
N THR A 125 3.95 23.57 -8.65
CA THR A 125 3.88 24.88 -8.00
C THR A 125 3.60 24.79 -6.48
N CYS A 126 3.26 23.59 -6.00
CA CYS A 126 2.98 23.34 -4.59
C CYS A 126 4.24 22.92 -3.83
N SER A 127 4.33 23.29 -2.57
CA SER A 127 5.31 22.69 -1.67
C SER A 127 4.81 21.32 -1.19
N VAL A 128 5.66 20.31 -1.23
CA VAL A 128 5.33 18.97 -0.73
C VAL A 128 5.97 18.78 0.64
N VAL A 129 5.15 18.45 1.62
CA VAL A 129 5.53 18.15 3.01
C VAL A 129 5.37 16.64 3.22
N GLU A 130 6.29 16.03 3.95
CA GLU A 130 6.23 14.61 4.24
C GLU A 130 5.64 14.34 5.62
N ALA A 131 4.85 13.27 5.73
CA ALA A 131 4.30 12.74 6.97
C ALA A 131 4.77 11.30 7.20
N ASP A 132 4.72 10.84 8.45
CA ASP A 132 5.18 9.49 8.80
C ASP A 132 4.28 8.39 8.23
N ASN A 133 2.97 8.66 8.13
CA ASN A 133 1.95 7.72 7.68
C ASN A 133 0.69 8.45 7.19
N TYR A 134 -0.29 7.70 6.71
CA TYR A 134 -1.57 8.21 6.19
C TYR A 134 -2.40 8.98 7.23
N PRO A 135 -2.64 8.45 8.47
CA PRO A 135 -3.36 9.20 9.51
C PRO A 135 -2.69 10.51 9.87
N HIS A 136 -1.34 10.53 9.95
CA HIS A 136 -0.59 11.75 10.24
C HIS A 136 -0.77 12.78 9.12
N ALA A 137 -0.75 12.39 7.85
CA ALA A 137 -0.99 13.30 6.74
C ALA A 137 -2.38 13.96 6.81
N LEU A 138 -3.44 13.18 7.07
CA LEU A 138 -4.79 13.73 7.26
C LEU A 138 -4.86 14.68 8.46
N SER A 139 -4.22 14.33 9.58
CA SER A 139 -4.17 15.18 10.79
C SER A 139 -3.50 16.52 10.52
N LEU A 140 -2.46 16.58 9.67
CA LEU A 140 -1.79 17.83 9.31
C LEU A 140 -2.70 18.74 8.47
N VAL A 141 -3.57 18.20 7.64
CA VAL A 141 -4.59 19.00 6.92
C VAL A 141 -5.63 19.53 7.89
N ILE A 142 -6.15 18.69 8.79
CA ILE A 142 -7.10 19.14 9.85
C ILE A 142 -6.50 20.25 10.72
N ALA A 143 -5.21 20.18 11.03
CA ALA A 143 -4.50 21.19 11.82
C ALA A 143 -4.11 22.46 11.03
N GLY A 144 -4.45 22.57 9.73
CA GLY A 144 -4.08 23.70 8.87
C GLY A 144 -2.58 23.79 8.59
N ARG A 145 -1.84 22.68 8.80
CA ARG A 145 -0.39 22.57 8.53
C ARG A 145 -0.10 22.22 7.07
N ALA A 146 -1.10 21.71 6.37
CA ALA A 146 -1.13 21.49 4.92
C ALA A 146 -2.53 21.86 4.40
N ASP A 147 -2.63 22.16 3.11
CA ASP A 147 -3.89 22.51 2.48
C ASP A 147 -4.59 21.26 1.93
N ALA A 148 -3.84 20.25 1.57
CA ALA A 148 -4.35 18.98 1.05
C ALA A 148 -3.41 17.82 1.42
N ALA A 149 -3.94 16.59 1.41
CA ALA A 149 -3.18 15.36 1.54
C ALA A 149 -3.23 14.58 0.23
N ALA A 150 -2.05 14.26 -0.34
CA ALA A 150 -1.92 13.35 -1.48
C ALA A 150 -1.77 11.93 -0.95
N LEU A 151 -2.81 11.12 -1.12
CA LEU A 151 -2.91 9.77 -0.57
C LEU A 151 -3.37 8.78 -1.64
N ASN A 152 -3.15 7.49 -1.41
CA ASN A 152 -3.86 6.48 -2.18
C ASN A 152 -5.37 6.71 -2.00
N PHE A 153 -6.11 6.73 -3.11
CA PHE A 153 -7.53 7.06 -3.13
C PHE A 153 -8.35 6.22 -2.15
N HIS A 154 -8.26 4.90 -2.23
CA HIS A 154 -9.07 3.99 -1.42
C HIS A 154 -8.66 4.02 0.07
N VAL A 155 -7.35 4.08 0.32
CA VAL A 155 -6.81 4.17 1.69
C VAL A 155 -7.19 5.50 2.32
N GLY A 156 -6.96 6.60 1.60
CA GLY A 156 -7.31 7.95 2.05
C GLY A 156 -8.79 8.09 2.35
N SER A 157 -9.67 7.61 1.44
CA SER A 157 -11.13 7.66 1.63
C SER A 157 -11.58 6.90 2.88
N ARG A 158 -11.05 5.68 3.09
CA ARG A 158 -11.39 4.89 4.28
C ARG A 158 -10.88 5.49 5.58
N LEU A 159 -9.66 6.01 5.57
CA LEU A 159 -9.07 6.64 6.76
C LEU A 159 -9.72 8.00 7.04
N ALA A 160 -9.98 8.83 6.03
CA ALA A 160 -10.65 10.12 6.20
C ALA A 160 -12.03 9.94 6.82
N GLU A 161 -12.84 8.99 6.33
CA GLU A 161 -14.16 8.72 6.89
C GLU A 161 -14.10 8.14 8.31
N ARG A 162 -13.15 7.26 8.59
CA ARG A 162 -13.00 6.64 9.91
C ARG A 162 -12.49 7.62 10.98
N GLU A 163 -11.44 8.38 10.65
CA GLU A 163 -10.75 9.25 11.62
C GLU A 163 -11.35 10.64 11.72
N PHE A 164 -11.91 11.14 10.61
CA PHE A 164 -12.42 12.52 10.48
C PHE A 164 -13.74 12.55 9.69
N PRO A 165 -14.80 11.86 10.16
CA PRO A 165 -16.04 11.71 9.40
C PRO A 165 -16.62 13.05 8.97
N GLY A 166 -16.94 13.17 7.69
CA GLY A 166 -17.54 14.37 7.09
C GLY A 166 -16.61 15.59 6.99
N ARG A 167 -15.31 15.47 7.26
CA ARG A 167 -14.39 16.62 7.21
C ARG A 167 -13.70 16.78 5.85
N PHE A 168 -13.47 15.71 5.15
CA PHE A 168 -12.79 15.71 3.85
C PHE A 168 -13.79 15.60 2.70
N ALA A 169 -13.52 16.31 1.60
CA ALA A 169 -14.19 16.07 0.35
C ALA A 169 -13.72 14.71 -0.21
N VAL A 170 -14.65 13.91 -0.73
CA VAL A 170 -14.30 12.69 -1.45
C VAL A 170 -13.73 13.09 -2.80
N PRO A 171 -12.47 12.72 -3.13
CA PRO A 171 -11.93 13.01 -4.46
C PRO A 171 -12.75 12.30 -5.54
N ASP A 172 -12.96 12.95 -6.68
CA ASP A 172 -13.65 12.40 -7.84
C ASP A 172 -12.68 11.92 -8.93
N THR A 173 -11.40 12.23 -8.78
CA THR A 173 -10.35 11.89 -9.74
C THR A 173 -9.06 11.48 -9.04
N THR A 174 -8.24 10.71 -9.75
CA THR A 174 -6.86 10.39 -9.35
C THR A 174 -5.87 11.07 -10.29
N PHE A 175 -4.75 11.57 -9.75
CA PHE A 175 -3.67 12.19 -10.55
C PHE A 175 -2.58 11.20 -10.96
N GLN A 176 -2.57 10.00 -10.41
CA GLN A 176 -1.56 8.97 -10.64
C GLN A 176 -2.17 7.59 -10.51
N THR A 177 -1.92 6.70 -11.47
CA THR A 177 -2.20 5.27 -11.32
C THR A 177 -1.15 4.62 -10.43
N VAL A 178 -1.57 3.80 -9.49
CA VAL A 178 -0.72 3.06 -8.58
C VAL A 178 -1.05 1.57 -8.69
N TYR A 179 -0.05 0.76 -8.96
CA TYR A 179 -0.15 -0.70 -8.93
C TYR A 179 0.41 -1.21 -7.60
N LEU A 180 -0.30 -2.14 -6.98
CA LEU A 180 0.13 -2.80 -5.76
C LEU A 180 0.44 -4.27 -6.08
N ALA A 181 1.62 -4.72 -5.67
CA ALA A 181 2.09 -6.08 -5.93
C ALA A 181 2.76 -6.69 -4.70
N PRO A 182 2.76 -8.02 -4.57
CA PRO A 182 3.66 -8.72 -3.66
C PRO A 182 5.12 -8.41 -4.02
N ALA A 183 5.99 -8.39 -3.01
CA ALA A 183 7.40 -8.11 -3.25
C ALA A 183 8.30 -9.01 -2.40
N TRP A 184 9.48 -9.35 -2.94
CA TRP A 184 10.48 -10.21 -2.32
C TRP A 184 11.86 -9.55 -2.32
N ALA A 185 12.72 -10.00 -1.41
CA ALA A 185 14.15 -9.67 -1.51
C ALA A 185 14.74 -10.24 -2.80
N PRO A 186 15.70 -9.57 -3.45
CA PRO A 186 16.37 -10.09 -4.65
C PRO A 186 17.05 -11.45 -4.43
N SER A 187 17.50 -11.73 -3.20
CA SER A 187 18.12 -12.98 -2.78
C SER A 187 17.15 -14.14 -2.53
N HIS A 188 15.83 -13.88 -2.50
CA HIS A 188 14.83 -14.90 -2.23
C HIS A 188 14.80 -15.96 -3.35
N ASP A 189 14.47 -17.19 -3.00
CA ASP A 189 14.38 -18.32 -3.95
C ASP A 189 13.43 -18.01 -5.12
N ALA A 190 13.97 -18.05 -6.33
CA ALA A 190 13.22 -17.72 -7.54
C ALA A 190 12.09 -18.72 -7.83
N ALA A 191 12.28 -19.99 -7.49
CA ALA A 191 11.26 -21.03 -7.73
C ALA A 191 10.05 -20.83 -6.81
N VAL A 192 10.28 -20.49 -5.53
CA VAL A 192 9.21 -20.17 -4.57
C VAL A 192 8.45 -18.92 -5.02
N ARG A 193 9.16 -17.86 -5.42
CA ARG A 193 8.52 -16.65 -5.95
C ARG A 193 7.64 -16.94 -7.16
N THR A 194 8.17 -17.70 -8.12
CA THR A 194 7.43 -18.08 -9.33
C THR A 194 6.18 -18.87 -8.98
N ALA A 195 6.29 -19.88 -8.12
CA ALA A 195 5.15 -20.69 -7.71
C ALA A 195 4.04 -19.86 -7.05
N ILE A 196 4.40 -18.94 -6.16
CA ILE A 196 3.44 -18.02 -5.52
C ILE A 196 2.82 -17.10 -6.58
N THR A 197 3.63 -16.50 -7.45
CA THR A 197 3.14 -15.59 -8.50
C THR A 197 2.16 -16.32 -9.43
N ASP A 198 2.48 -17.52 -9.89
CA ASP A 198 1.62 -18.32 -10.77
C ASP A 198 0.29 -18.68 -10.09
N ALA A 199 0.31 -18.99 -8.79
CA ALA A 199 -0.89 -19.28 -8.03
C ALA A 199 -1.79 -18.03 -7.85
N LEU A 200 -1.20 -16.83 -7.76
CA LEU A 200 -1.92 -15.56 -7.67
C LEU A 200 -2.52 -15.14 -9.02
N VAL A 201 -1.77 -15.28 -10.11
CA VAL A 201 -2.26 -14.97 -11.48
C VAL A 201 -3.46 -15.86 -11.86
N ALA A 202 -3.49 -17.11 -11.40
CA ALA A 202 -4.62 -18.00 -11.61
C ALA A 202 -5.92 -17.56 -10.89
N THR A 203 -5.86 -16.53 -10.05
CA THR A 203 -7.00 -15.97 -9.30
C THR A 203 -7.62 -14.72 -9.94
N GLU A 204 -7.39 -14.44 -11.22
CA GLU A 204 -7.80 -13.23 -11.95
C GLU A 204 -6.81 -12.06 -11.71
N GLY A 205 -6.25 -11.50 -12.77
CA GLY A 205 -5.24 -10.44 -12.75
C GLY A 205 -5.56 -9.23 -11.85
N ALA A 206 -4.72 -8.21 -11.85
CA ALA A 206 -4.90 -7.03 -10.97
C ALA A 206 -6.35 -6.54 -10.97
N ILE A 207 -7.01 -6.54 -9.81
CA ILE A 207 -8.37 -6.04 -9.66
C ILE A 207 -8.32 -4.52 -9.83
N PRO A 208 -8.91 -3.96 -10.90
CA PRO A 208 -9.05 -2.51 -11.03
C PRO A 208 -10.08 -2.05 -10.01
N LEU A 209 -9.67 -1.18 -9.11
CA LEU A 209 -10.57 -0.48 -8.22
C LEU A 209 -10.74 0.93 -8.75
N GLU A 210 -11.92 1.22 -9.27
CA GLU A 210 -12.29 2.56 -9.69
C GLU A 210 -12.55 3.46 -8.49
N PRO A 211 -12.31 4.78 -8.62
CA PRO A 211 -12.64 5.78 -7.61
C PRO A 211 -14.11 5.78 -7.22
#